data_bb6345a30bdc024af1a1f7b077b00535
#
_entry.id   bb6345a30bdc024af1a1f7b077b00535
#
_cell.length_a   1.000
_cell.length_b   1.000
_cell.length_c   1.000
_cell.angle_alpha   90.00
_cell.angle_beta   90.00
_cell.angle_gamma   90.00
#
_symmetry.space_group_name_H-M   'P 1'
#
loop_
_entity.id
_entity.type
_entity.pdbx_description
1 polymer ?
#
loop_
_entity_poly.entity_id
_entity_poly.type
_entity_poly.pdbx_seq_one_letter_code
_entity_poly.pdbx_strand_id
1 'polypeptide(L)'
;MKTDLIYGIEDRPPFKDALFAALQHLLAIFVAIITPPLIIASALKLDVEKTGFLVSMSLFASGVSTFIQCRRFGPIGAKLLCIQGTSFSFIGPIIATGLVGGLPLIFGVCMAAAPIEMIISRTFKYMRNIITPLVSGIVVLLIGLSLIKVGIISCGGGYTAMDNGTFASWENLSIAGAVLLSVLFFNRCKNKYLRMSSIVLGLCLGYGLAFVLGKVDMSALNVEMQIG
;
A
#
# COMPACT_ATOMS: atom_id res chain seq x y z
N MET A 1 10.63 9.73 30.12
CA MET A 1 11.01 8.95 28.93
C MET A 1 11.91 9.82 28.07
N LYS A 2 13.21 9.53 28.00
CA LYS A 2 14.10 10.19 27.03
C LYS A 2 13.69 9.61 25.66
N THR A 3 13.13 10.43 24.83
CA THR A 3 12.86 10.08 23.42
C THR A 3 14.23 10.03 22.72
N ASP A 4 14.66 8.83 22.33
CA ASP A 4 15.86 8.64 21.49
C ASP A 4 15.60 9.12 20.04
N LEU A 5 15.07 10.32 19.90
CA LEU A 5 14.94 11.00 18.62
C LEU A 5 16.31 11.54 18.23
N ILE A 6 16.85 11.05 17.11
CA ILE A 6 18.14 11.51 16.58
C ILE A 6 17.99 12.93 16.01
N TYR A 7 16.84 13.22 15.39
CA TYR A 7 16.50 14.53 14.81
C TYR A 7 15.11 14.98 15.26
N GLY A 8 14.95 16.23 15.63
CA GLY A 8 13.67 16.86 15.91
C GLY A 8 12.95 17.32 14.63
N ILE A 9 11.73 17.87 14.78
CA ILE A 9 10.88 18.28 13.64
C ILE A 9 11.48 19.44 12.84
N GLU A 10 12.21 20.35 13.51
CA GLU A 10 12.83 21.54 12.89
C GLU A 10 14.30 21.29 12.51
N ASP A 11 14.86 20.12 12.85
CA ASP A 11 16.25 19.80 12.54
C ASP A 11 16.43 19.52 11.06
N ARG A 12 17.59 19.87 10.53
CA ARG A 12 17.98 19.59 9.15
C ARG A 12 19.07 18.53 9.15
N PRO A 13 18.73 17.26 8.94
CA PRO A 13 19.74 16.20 8.86
C PRO A 13 20.66 16.42 7.65
N PRO A 14 21.90 15.92 7.70
CA PRO A 14 22.81 15.90 6.55
C PRO A 14 22.14 15.23 5.35
N PHE A 15 22.44 15.70 4.13
CA PHE A 15 21.82 15.20 2.90
C PHE A 15 21.89 13.68 2.74
N LYS A 16 23.01 13.08 3.13
CA LYS A 16 23.20 11.61 3.04
C LYS A 16 22.22 10.86 3.94
N ASP A 17 22.04 11.31 5.19
CA ASP A 17 21.13 10.68 6.15
C ASP A 17 19.67 10.88 5.73
N ALA A 18 19.34 12.09 5.23
CA ALA A 18 18.03 12.40 4.71
C ALA A 18 17.68 11.55 3.48
N LEU A 19 18.60 11.40 2.54
CA LEU A 19 18.42 10.59 1.33
C LEU A 19 18.24 9.10 1.69
N PHE A 20 19.07 8.58 2.59
CA PHE A 20 18.98 7.19 3.03
C PHE A 20 17.65 6.92 3.75
N ALA A 21 17.22 7.82 4.65
CA ALA A 21 15.92 7.70 5.32
C ALA A 21 14.76 7.80 4.34
N ALA A 22 14.82 8.72 3.37
CA ALA A 22 13.79 8.86 2.34
C ALA A 22 13.68 7.61 1.48
N LEU A 23 14.80 7.05 1.02
CA LEU A 23 14.83 5.81 0.24
C LEU A 23 14.25 4.63 1.04
N GLN A 24 14.60 4.54 2.32
CA GLN A 24 14.09 3.50 3.21
C GLN A 24 12.58 3.61 3.41
N HIS A 25 12.06 4.82 3.61
CA HIS A 25 10.62 5.05 3.72
C HIS A 25 9.90 4.74 2.40
N LEU A 26 10.48 5.16 1.28
CA LEU A 26 9.94 4.86 -0.06
C LEU A 26 9.79 3.35 -0.26
N LEU A 27 10.86 2.59 -0.03
CA LEU A 27 10.86 1.14 -0.20
C LEU A 27 9.87 0.45 0.75
N ALA A 28 9.75 0.93 1.99
CA ALA A 28 8.84 0.34 2.96
C ALA A 28 7.36 0.51 2.58
N ILE A 29 6.98 1.65 1.98
CA ILE A 29 5.58 1.94 1.66
C ILE A 29 5.21 1.63 0.21
N PHE A 30 6.19 1.51 -0.69
CA PHE A 30 5.97 1.28 -2.11
C PHE A 30 4.99 0.13 -2.37
N VAL A 31 5.24 -1.01 -1.74
CA VAL A 31 4.38 -2.20 -1.87
C VAL A 31 2.96 -1.93 -1.37
N ALA A 32 2.83 -1.22 -0.25
CA ALA A 32 1.52 -0.89 0.32
C ALA A 32 0.71 0.04 -0.59
N ILE A 33 1.37 0.92 -1.37
CA ILE A 33 0.70 1.84 -2.29
C ILE A 33 0.22 1.11 -3.55
N ILE A 34 1.02 0.20 -4.11
CA ILE A 34 0.69 -0.48 -5.37
C ILE A 34 -0.27 -1.67 -5.19
N THR A 35 -0.28 -2.29 -4.01
CA THR A 35 -1.08 -3.50 -3.76
C THR A 35 -2.60 -3.26 -3.91
N PRO A 36 -3.23 -2.23 -3.31
CA PRO A 36 -4.66 -2.00 -3.49
C PRO A 36 -5.10 -1.80 -4.94
N PRO A 37 -4.44 -0.96 -5.77
CA PRO A 37 -4.75 -0.87 -7.19
C PRO A 37 -4.65 -2.21 -7.93
N LEU A 38 -3.63 -3.02 -7.65
CA LEU A 38 -3.47 -4.34 -8.27
C LEU A 38 -4.60 -5.31 -7.88
N ILE A 39 -5.01 -5.32 -6.61
CA ILE A 39 -6.11 -6.14 -6.12
C ILE A 39 -7.43 -5.72 -6.80
N ILE A 40 -7.69 -4.41 -6.90
CA ILE A 40 -8.88 -3.87 -7.54
C ILE A 40 -8.88 -4.21 -9.03
N ALA A 41 -7.74 -4.01 -9.71
CA ALA A 41 -7.60 -4.33 -11.13
C ALA A 41 -7.83 -5.81 -11.41
N SER A 42 -7.26 -6.70 -10.59
CA SER A 42 -7.46 -8.15 -10.71
C SER A 42 -8.92 -8.54 -10.44
N ALA A 43 -9.57 -7.97 -9.41
CA ALA A 43 -10.95 -8.27 -9.09
C ALA A 43 -11.94 -7.79 -10.16
N LEU A 44 -11.64 -6.68 -10.83
CA LEU A 44 -12.44 -6.11 -11.93
C LEU A 44 -12.02 -6.65 -13.31
N LYS A 45 -11.03 -7.53 -13.38
CA LYS A 45 -10.48 -8.12 -14.62
C LYS A 45 -10.07 -7.05 -15.63
N LEU A 46 -9.40 -6.00 -15.16
CA LEU A 46 -8.93 -4.92 -16.01
C LEU A 46 -7.77 -5.39 -16.88
N ASP A 47 -7.66 -4.80 -18.07
CA ASP A 47 -6.52 -5.01 -18.96
C ASP A 47 -5.21 -4.44 -18.36
N VAL A 48 -4.08 -4.82 -18.93
CA VAL A 48 -2.74 -4.44 -18.46
C VAL A 48 -2.54 -2.92 -18.50
N GLU A 49 -3.06 -2.25 -19.53
CA GLU A 49 -2.94 -0.81 -19.72
C GLU A 49 -3.66 -0.05 -18.59
N LYS A 50 -4.92 -0.38 -18.32
CA LYS A 50 -5.69 0.24 -17.22
C LYS A 50 -5.09 -0.08 -15.85
N THR A 51 -4.58 -1.28 -15.67
CA THR A 51 -3.88 -1.68 -14.44
C THR A 51 -2.64 -0.83 -14.24
N GLY A 52 -1.81 -0.67 -15.27
CA GLY A 52 -0.62 0.16 -15.24
C GLY A 52 -0.96 1.63 -14.95
N PHE A 53 -2.02 2.15 -15.57
CA PHE A 53 -2.52 3.50 -15.30
C PHE A 53 -2.92 3.69 -13.83
N LEU A 54 -3.71 2.77 -13.25
CA LEU A 54 -4.14 2.85 -11.85
C LEU A 54 -2.96 2.84 -10.89
N VAL A 55 -1.97 1.97 -11.11
CA VAL A 55 -0.77 1.89 -10.28
C VAL A 55 0.05 3.18 -10.38
N SER A 56 0.29 3.66 -11.61
CA SER A 56 1.05 4.89 -11.85
C SER A 56 0.39 6.11 -11.21
N MET A 57 -0.93 6.25 -11.36
CA MET A 57 -1.69 7.34 -10.75
C MET A 57 -1.73 7.26 -9.23
N SER A 58 -1.77 6.06 -8.65
CA SER A 58 -1.70 5.87 -7.20
C SER A 58 -0.34 6.31 -6.63
N LEU A 59 0.75 5.99 -7.32
CA LEU A 59 2.09 6.44 -6.94
C LEU A 59 2.24 7.97 -7.08
N PHE A 60 1.75 8.52 -8.18
CA PHE A 60 1.78 9.98 -8.42
C PHE A 60 0.97 10.73 -7.35
N ALA A 61 -0.26 10.29 -7.10
CA ALA A 61 -1.13 10.90 -6.09
C ALA A 61 -0.53 10.80 -4.68
N SER A 62 0.08 9.66 -4.35
CA SER A 62 0.81 9.46 -3.08
C SER A 62 1.98 10.44 -2.95
N GLY A 63 2.77 10.63 -4.00
CA GLY A 63 3.89 11.56 -4.01
C GLY A 63 3.45 13.00 -3.80
N VAL A 64 2.44 13.46 -4.55
CA VAL A 64 1.87 14.82 -4.44
C VAL A 64 1.27 15.05 -3.06
N SER A 65 0.46 14.13 -2.55
CA SER A 65 -0.18 14.24 -1.24
C SER A 65 0.86 14.27 -0.12
N THR A 66 1.89 13.43 -0.19
CA THR A 66 2.99 13.40 0.78
C THR A 66 3.77 14.72 0.76
N PHE A 67 4.06 15.27 -0.43
CA PHE A 67 4.73 16.56 -0.55
C PHE A 67 3.93 17.69 0.09
N ILE A 68 2.61 17.74 -0.16
CA ILE A 68 1.71 18.73 0.46
C ILE A 68 1.69 18.55 1.99
N GLN A 69 1.65 17.31 2.47
CA GLN A 69 1.62 16.99 3.90
C GLN A 69 2.90 17.44 4.62
N CYS A 70 4.06 17.24 3.99
CA CYS A 70 5.36 17.65 4.55
C CYS A 70 5.59 19.15 4.52
N ARG A 71 5.13 19.86 3.47
CA ARG A 71 5.42 21.29 3.24
C ARG A 71 4.45 22.24 3.91
N ARG A 72 3.22 21.85 4.13
CA ARG A 72 2.09 22.72 4.55
C ARG A 72 1.85 23.89 3.61
N PHE A 73 0.74 23.83 2.89
CA PHE A 73 0.27 24.89 2.01
C PHE A 73 -0.99 25.54 2.64
N GLY A 74 -0.84 26.71 3.24
CA GLY A 74 -1.94 27.39 3.93
C GLY A 74 -2.54 26.53 5.08
N PRO A 75 -3.84 26.18 5.02
CA PRO A 75 -4.49 25.35 6.04
C PRO A 75 -4.27 23.83 5.84
N ILE A 76 -3.62 23.40 4.75
CA ILE A 76 -3.44 22.01 4.37
C ILE A 76 -2.00 21.57 4.70
N GLY A 77 -1.87 20.34 5.22
CA GLY A 77 -0.58 19.75 5.62
C GLY A 77 -0.20 20.05 7.05
N ALA A 78 0.42 19.05 7.70
CA ALA A 78 0.76 19.10 9.13
C ALA A 78 2.23 19.44 9.40
N LYS A 79 3.07 19.64 8.38
CA LYS A 79 4.55 19.73 8.48
C LYS A 79 5.19 18.47 9.11
N LEU A 80 4.54 17.35 9.04
CA LEU A 80 5.06 16.09 9.55
C LEU A 80 5.41 15.18 8.37
N LEU A 81 6.49 14.42 8.50
CA LEU A 81 6.85 13.37 7.55
C LEU A 81 5.87 12.21 7.70
N CYS A 82 4.71 12.33 7.06
CA CYS A 82 3.68 11.32 7.03
C CYS A 82 3.37 11.00 5.56
N ILE A 83 3.84 9.84 5.13
CA ILE A 83 3.62 9.40 3.75
C ILE A 83 2.15 9.06 3.57
N GLN A 84 1.53 9.67 2.56
CA GLN A 84 0.16 9.40 2.15
C GLN A 84 0.15 8.26 1.15
N GLY A 85 -0.79 7.34 1.29
CA GLY A 85 -0.87 6.17 0.39
C GLY A 85 -2.30 5.67 0.25
N THR A 86 -2.47 4.64 -0.56
CA THR A 86 -3.73 3.95 -0.74
C THR A 86 -4.14 3.22 0.54
N SER A 87 -5.45 3.19 0.82
CA SER A 87 -6.00 2.53 2.02
C SER A 87 -6.63 1.19 1.66
N PHE A 88 -6.22 0.15 2.37
CA PHE A 88 -6.81 -1.18 2.26
C PHE A 88 -8.27 -1.24 2.72
N SER A 89 -8.69 -0.32 3.59
CA SER A 89 -10.06 -0.26 4.13
C SER A 89 -11.13 -0.04 3.06
N PHE A 90 -10.76 0.59 1.95
CA PHE A 90 -11.68 0.93 0.86
C PHE A 90 -11.73 -0.10 -0.27
N ILE A 91 -10.89 -1.14 -0.24
CA ILE A 91 -10.82 -2.15 -1.32
C ILE A 91 -12.19 -2.80 -1.56
N GLY A 92 -12.86 -3.24 -0.49
CA GLY A 92 -14.18 -3.86 -0.60
C GLY A 92 -15.23 -2.96 -1.24
N PRO A 93 -15.48 -1.76 -0.72
CA PRO A 93 -16.40 -0.77 -1.32
C PRO A 93 -16.04 -0.40 -2.76
N ILE A 94 -14.75 -0.23 -3.08
CA ILE A 94 -14.29 0.11 -4.43
C ILE A 94 -14.57 -1.04 -5.41
N ILE A 95 -14.28 -2.29 -5.03
CA ILE A 95 -14.58 -3.45 -5.87
C ILE A 95 -16.10 -3.56 -6.09
N ALA A 96 -16.91 -3.42 -5.03
CA ALA A 96 -18.36 -3.48 -5.14
C ALA A 96 -18.90 -2.40 -6.10
N THR A 97 -18.39 -1.16 -6.00
CA THR A 97 -18.75 -0.05 -6.90
C THR A 97 -18.30 -0.34 -8.34
N GLY A 98 -17.09 -0.87 -8.51
CA GLY A 98 -16.52 -1.18 -9.81
C GLY A 98 -17.24 -2.28 -10.56
N LEU A 99 -17.76 -3.27 -9.85
CA LEU A 99 -18.58 -4.34 -10.44
C LEU A 99 -19.93 -3.83 -10.99
N VAL A 100 -20.44 -2.70 -10.46
CA VAL A 100 -21.70 -2.09 -10.91
C VAL A 100 -21.49 -1.16 -12.09
N GLY A 101 -20.47 -0.30 -12.07
CA GLY A 101 -20.33 0.76 -13.07
C GLY A 101 -18.89 1.02 -13.54
N GLY A 102 -17.97 0.08 -13.28
CA GLY A 102 -16.58 0.18 -13.73
C GLY A 102 -15.79 1.32 -13.11
N LEU A 103 -14.66 1.64 -13.74
CA LEU A 103 -13.76 2.72 -13.29
C LEU A 103 -14.43 4.10 -13.24
N PRO A 104 -15.27 4.51 -14.21
CA PRO A 104 -15.93 5.81 -14.17
C PRO A 104 -16.77 6.02 -12.91
N LEU A 105 -17.52 4.99 -12.49
CA LEU A 105 -18.31 5.06 -11.27
C LEU A 105 -17.43 5.14 -10.02
N ILE A 106 -16.33 4.37 -9.97
CA ILE A 106 -15.36 4.45 -8.87
C ILE A 106 -14.85 5.89 -8.71
N PHE A 107 -14.36 6.48 -9.80
CA PHE A 107 -13.82 7.84 -9.75
C PHE A 107 -14.91 8.87 -9.37
N GLY A 108 -16.12 8.73 -9.91
CA GLY A 108 -17.24 9.59 -9.56
C GLY A 108 -17.58 9.54 -8.07
N VAL A 109 -17.68 8.35 -7.49
CA VAL A 109 -17.94 8.16 -6.05
C VAL A 109 -16.79 8.70 -5.20
N CYS A 110 -15.53 8.45 -5.59
CA CYS A 110 -14.38 9.01 -4.86
C CYS A 110 -14.36 10.54 -4.89
N MET A 111 -14.67 11.15 -6.04
CA MET A 111 -14.78 12.62 -6.15
C MET A 111 -15.92 13.17 -5.30
N ALA A 112 -17.06 12.49 -5.24
CA ALA A 112 -18.19 12.90 -4.41
C ALA A 112 -17.92 12.70 -2.91
N ALA A 113 -17.11 11.71 -2.53
CA ALA A 113 -16.72 11.46 -1.14
C ALA A 113 -15.71 12.48 -0.59
N ALA A 114 -14.83 13.01 -1.44
CA ALA A 114 -13.76 13.92 -1.01
C ALA A 114 -14.26 15.18 -0.26
N PRO A 115 -15.30 15.92 -0.71
CA PRO A 115 -15.86 17.03 0.06
C PRO A 115 -16.40 16.61 1.43
N ILE A 116 -16.98 15.41 1.53
CA ILE A 116 -17.53 14.88 2.79
C ILE A 116 -16.37 14.65 3.77
N GLU A 117 -15.27 14.05 3.33
CA GLU A 117 -14.08 13.87 4.16
C GLU A 117 -13.47 15.20 4.62
N MET A 118 -13.46 16.22 3.76
CA MET A 118 -13.03 17.57 4.13
C MET A 118 -13.89 18.17 5.23
N ILE A 119 -15.23 18.02 5.17
CA ILE A 119 -16.16 18.50 6.18
C ILE A 119 -15.93 17.74 7.50
N ILE A 120 -15.82 16.41 7.44
CA ILE A 120 -15.56 15.55 8.61
C ILE A 120 -14.23 15.96 9.27
N SER A 121 -13.19 16.18 8.49
CA SER A 121 -11.89 16.62 9.00
C SER A 121 -11.97 17.93 9.80
N ARG A 122 -12.79 18.89 9.35
CA ARG A 122 -13.04 20.15 10.08
C ARG A 122 -13.84 19.93 11.38
N THR A 123 -14.73 18.96 11.36
CA THR A 123 -15.62 18.62 12.50
C THR A 123 -14.93 17.67 13.49
N PHE A 124 -13.79 17.09 13.13
CA PHE A 124 -13.06 16.10 13.94
C PHE A 124 -12.74 16.60 15.35
N LYS A 125 -12.50 17.91 15.51
CA LYS A 125 -12.28 18.54 16.81
C LYS A 125 -13.45 18.28 17.80
N TYR A 126 -14.66 18.27 17.30
CA TYR A 126 -15.87 18.02 18.13
C TYR A 126 -16.10 16.52 18.37
N MET A 127 -15.60 15.68 17.48
CA MET A 127 -15.71 14.22 17.58
C MET A 127 -14.65 13.60 18.50
N ARG A 128 -13.67 14.37 18.97
CA ARG A 128 -12.58 13.89 19.81
C ARG A 128 -13.04 13.18 21.08
N ASN A 129 -14.19 13.59 21.64
CA ASN A 129 -14.77 12.96 22.83
C ASN A 129 -15.47 11.63 22.53
N ILE A 130 -15.84 11.39 21.25
CA ILE A 130 -16.48 10.15 20.78
C ILE A 130 -15.41 9.15 20.36
N ILE A 131 -14.32 9.62 19.75
CA ILE A 131 -13.21 8.79 19.29
C ILE A 131 -12.27 8.51 20.46
N THR A 132 -12.70 7.63 21.33
CA THR A 132 -11.90 7.13 22.45
C THR A 132 -10.84 6.13 21.97
N PRO A 133 -9.78 5.84 22.75
CA PRO A 133 -8.83 4.78 22.44
C PRO A 133 -9.49 3.43 22.19
N LEU A 134 -10.59 3.14 22.88
CA LEU A 134 -11.37 1.92 22.68
C LEU A 134 -11.99 1.87 21.28
N VAL A 135 -12.65 2.95 20.86
CA VAL A 135 -13.24 3.05 19.51
C VAL A 135 -12.16 2.91 18.43
N SER A 136 -11.03 3.58 18.59
CA SER A 136 -9.89 3.44 17.68
C SER A 136 -9.39 2.01 17.62
N GLY A 137 -9.27 1.31 18.75
CA GLY A 137 -8.88 -0.09 18.81
C GLY A 137 -9.85 -1.02 18.08
N ILE A 138 -11.16 -0.80 18.25
CA ILE A 138 -12.21 -1.57 17.55
C ILE A 138 -12.12 -1.33 16.03
N VAL A 139 -11.94 -0.10 15.59
CA VAL A 139 -11.80 0.23 14.16
C VAL A 139 -10.58 -0.48 13.56
N VAL A 140 -9.42 -0.42 14.22
CA VAL A 140 -8.21 -1.12 13.77
C VAL A 140 -8.42 -2.63 13.70
N LEU A 141 -9.12 -3.20 14.69
CA LEU A 141 -9.48 -4.63 14.69
C LEU A 141 -10.37 -4.99 13.49
N LEU A 142 -11.41 -4.21 13.22
CA LEU A 142 -12.31 -4.44 12.10
C LEU A 142 -11.59 -4.32 10.75
N ILE A 143 -10.70 -3.34 10.60
CA ILE A 143 -9.83 -3.21 9.41
C ILE A 143 -8.98 -4.48 9.27
N GLY A 144 -8.32 -4.92 10.34
CA GLY A 144 -7.51 -6.15 10.32
C GLY A 144 -8.31 -7.38 9.91
N LEU A 145 -9.51 -7.57 10.46
CA LEU A 145 -10.40 -8.68 10.11
C LEU A 145 -10.83 -8.63 8.64
N SER A 146 -11.15 -7.45 8.10
CA SER A 146 -11.53 -7.29 6.69
C SER A 146 -10.39 -7.62 5.74
N LEU A 147 -9.15 -7.39 6.15
CA LEU A 147 -7.95 -7.70 5.36
C LEU A 147 -7.58 -9.18 5.33
N ILE A 148 -8.07 -9.98 6.28
CA ILE A 148 -7.80 -11.44 6.30
C ILE A 148 -8.24 -12.09 4.99
N LYS A 149 -9.44 -11.77 4.50
CA LYS A 149 -9.94 -12.30 3.23
C LYS A 149 -9.02 -11.96 2.06
N VAL A 150 -8.58 -10.71 1.98
CA VAL A 150 -7.65 -10.22 0.95
C VAL A 150 -6.30 -10.94 1.07
N GLY A 151 -5.79 -11.10 2.29
CA GLY A 151 -4.54 -11.82 2.56
C GLY A 151 -4.60 -13.28 2.12
N ILE A 152 -5.68 -14.00 2.45
CA ILE A 152 -5.86 -15.40 2.03
C ILE A 152 -5.92 -15.51 0.50
N ILE A 153 -6.67 -14.64 -0.18
CA ILE A 153 -6.75 -14.63 -1.64
C ILE A 153 -5.36 -14.39 -2.24
N SER A 154 -4.62 -13.42 -1.72
CA SER A 154 -3.28 -13.08 -2.22
C SER A 154 -2.28 -14.23 -1.98
N CYS A 155 -2.31 -14.87 -0.81
CA CYS A 155 -1.48 -16.06 -0.51
C CYS A 155 -1.80 -17.25 -1.42
N GLY A 156 -3.07 -17.39 -1.83
CA GLY A 156 -3.52 -18.44 -2.75
C GLY A 156 -3.13 -18.20 -4.22
N GLY A 157 -2.51 -17.06 -4.55
CA GLY A 157 -2.12 -16.70 -5.92
C GLY A 157 -2.97 -15.58 -6.55
N GLY A 158 -3.82 -14.92 -5.74
CA GLY A 158 -4.67 -13.82 -6.17
C GLY A 158 -5.93 -14.26 -6.93
N TYR A 159 -6.67 -13.28 -7.43
CA TYR A 159 -7.92 -13.53 -8.17
C TYR A 159 -7.68 -14.28 -9.48
N THR A 160 -6.56 -14.04 -10.15
CA THR A 160 -6.18 -14.73 -11.39
C THR A 160 -6.02 -16.23 -11.17
N ALA A 161 -5.42 -16.65 -10.05
CA ALA A 161 -5.29 -18.05 -9.71
C ALA A 161 -6.65 -18.70 -9.37
N MET A 162 -7.60 -17.93 -8.82
CA MET A 162 -8.98 -18.40 -8.60
C MET A 162 -9.70 -18.68 -9.92
N ASP A 163 -9.56 -17.79 -10.90
CA ASP A 163 -10.17 -17.95 -12.22
C ASP A 163 -9.56 -19.12 -13.00
N ASN A 164 -8.26 -19.33 -12.89
CA ASN A 164 -7.52 -20.37 -13.60
C ASN A 164 -7.56 -21.74 -12.88
N GLY A 165 -8.25 -21.86 -11.75
CA GLY A 165 -8.34 -23.09 -10.97
C GLY A 165 -7.02 -23.52 -10.29
N THR A 166 -6.02 -22.65 -10.23
CA THR A 166 -4.71 -22.89 -9.58
C THR A 166 -4.63 -22.26 -8.19
N PHE A 167 -5.77 -21.83 -7.64
CA PHE A 167 -5.84 -21.23 -6.32
C PHE A 167 -5.34 -22.21 -5.25
N ALA A 168 -4.55 -21.69 -4.31
CA ALA A 168 -3.96 -22.45 -3.21
C ALA A 168 -3.10 -23.64 -3.65
N SER A 169 -2.54 -23.61 -4.87
CA SER A 169 -1.56 -24.60 -5.29
C SER A 169 -0.36 -24.64 -4.34
N TRP A 170 0.28 -25.80 -4.22
CA TRP A 170 1.47 -25.96 -3.37
C TRP A 170 2.57 -24.95 -3.70
N GLU A 171 2.71 -24.58 -4.96
CA GLU A 171 3.68 -23.59 -5.42
C GLU A 171 3.34 -22.20 -4.90
N ASN A 172 2.07 -21.77 -5.00
CA ASN A 172 1.63 -20.45 -4.51
C ASN A 172 1.76 -20.38 -2.98
N LEU A 173 1.35 -21.43 -2.27
CA LEU A 173 1.45 -21.50 -0.81
C LEU A 173 2.91 -21.54 -0.34
N SER A 174 3.80 -22.22 -1.07
CA SER A 174 5.22 -22.29 -0.71
C SER A 174 5.89 -20.92 -0.87
N ILE A 175 5.60 -20.17 -1.96
CA ILE A 175 6.11 -18.81 -2.15
C ILE A 175 5.57 -17.89 -1.06
N ALA A 176 4.26 -17.91 -0.80
CA ALA A 176 3.64 -17.09 0.24
C ALA A 176 4.23 -17.39 1.63
N GLY A 177 4.39 -18.69 1.96
CA GLY A 177 5.01 -19.13 3.20
C GLY A 177 6.47 -18.69 3.33
N ALA A 178 7.27 -18.82 2.28
CA ALA A 178 8.66 -18.39 2.25
C ALA A 178 8.80 -16.88 2.45
N VAL A 179 7.95 -16.08 1.78
CA VAL A 179 7.91 -14.62 1.96
C VAL A 179 7.53 -14.27 3.39
N LEU A 180 6.46 -14.86 3.93
CA LEU A 180 6.02 -14.61 5.31
C LEU A 180 7.12 -14.93 6.32
N LEU A 181 7.73 -16.11 6.21
CA LEU A 181 8.80 -16.54 7.10
C LEU A 181 10.04 -15.63 7.00
N SER A 182 10.40 -15.20 5.78
CA SER A 182 11.52 -14.28 5.58
C SER A 182 11.25 -12.92 6.21
N VAL A 183 10.05 -12.34 6.03
CA VAL A 183 9.67 -11.08 6.66
C VAL A 183 9.70 -11.20 8.18
N LEU A 184 9.17 -12.26 8.76
CA LEU A 184 9.20 -12.51 10.21
C LEU A 184 10.65 -12.67 10.72
N PHE A 185 11.48 -13.38 9.98
CA PHE A 185 12.90 -13.57 10.33
C PHE A 185 13.65 -12.23 10.33
N PHE A 186 13.55 -11.44 9.26
CA PHE A 186 14.23 -10.14 9.19
C PHE A 186 13.69 -9.14 10.21
N ASN A 187 12.38 -9.17 10.48
CA ASN A 187 11.77 -8.30 11.49
C ASN A 187 12.26 -8.61 12.91
N ARG A 188 12.71 -9.83 13.14
CA ARG A 188 13.27 -10.27 14.44
C ARG A 188 14.78 -10.04 14.59
N CYS A 189 15.46 -9.64 13.51
CA CYS A 189 16.88 -9.35 13.53
C CYS A 189 17.22 -8.17 14.45
N LYS A 190 18.33 -8.28 15.18
CA LYS A 190 18.85 -7.19 16.04
C LYS A 190 19.33 -5.98 15.25
N ASN A 191 19.71 -6.18 13.98
CA ASN A 191 20.16 -5.10 13.11
C ASN A 191 18.96 -4.24 12.69
N LYS A 192 18.99 -2.95 13.09
CA LYS A 192 17.93 -1.98 12.83
C LYS A 192 17.62 -1.83 11.33
N TYR A 193 18.64 -1.88 10.47
CA TYR A 193 18.48 -1.74 9.01
C TYR A 193 17.75 -2.96 8.39
N LEU A 194 18.15 -4.18 8.76
CA LEU A 194 17.50 -5.40 8.31
C LEU A 194 16.04 -5.47 8.76
N ARG A 195 15.77 -5.06 9.99
CA ARG A 195 14.39 -5.04 10.53
C ARG A 195 13.51 -4.04 9.80
N MET A 196 14.01 -2.84 9.47
CA MET A 196 13.26 -1.82 8.76
C MET A 196 13.04 -2.18 7.28
N SER A 197 13.96 -2.92 6.67
CA SER A 197 13.86 -3.39 5.28
C SER A 197 13.23 -4.78 5.13
N SER A 198 12.66 -5.34 6.21
CA SER A 198 12.16 -6.73 6.22
C SER A 198 11.13 -7.02 5.12
N ILE A 199 10.22 -6.09 4.85
CA ILE A 199 9.18 -6.22 3.81
C ILE A 199 9.83 -6.24 2.42
N VAL A 200 10.77 -5.33 2.15
CA VAL A 200 11.47 -5.25 0.86
C VAL A 200 12.31 -6.50 0.61
N LEU A 201 13.03 -6.97 1.64
CA LEU A 201 13.83 -8.20 1.55
C LEU A 201 12.93 -9.42 1.33
N GLY A 202 11.78 -9.48 2.00
CA GLY A 202 10.78 -10.52 1.78
C GLY A 202 10.23 -10.51 0.35
N LEU A 203 9.94 -9.32 -0.18
CA LEU A 203 9.49 -9.14 -1.57
C LEU A 203 10.55 -9.60 -2.58
N CYS A 204 11.81 -9.18 -2.39
CA CYS A 204 12.93 -9.60 -3.25
C CYS A 204 13.11 -11.12 -3.25
N LEU A 205 13.01 -11.76 -2.08
CA LEU A 205 13.08 -13.22 -1.98
C LEU A 205 11.88 -13.90 -2.65
N GLY A 206 10.67 -13.37 -2.46
CA GLY A 206 9.47 -13.87 -3.12
C GLY A 206 9.54 -13.79 -4.63
N TYR A 207 10.00 -12.65 -5.16
CA TYR A 207 10.21 -12.48 -6.59
C TYR A 207 11.30 -13.42 -7.14
N GLY A 208 12.41 -13.56 -6.41
CA GLY A 208 13.48 -14.51 -6.76
C GLY A 208 12.99 -15.95 -6.82
N LEU A 209 12.18 -16.39 -5.84
CA LEU A 209 11.57 -17.71 -5.84
C LEU A 209 10.57 -17.89 -6.99
N ALA A 210 9.72 -16.90 -7.24
CA ALA A 210 8.78 -16.93 -8.35
C ALA A 210 9.50 -17.01 -9.71
N PHE A 211 10.64 -16.33 -9.85
CA PHE A 211 11.48 -16.40 -11.04
C PHE A 211 12.09 -17.80 -11.25
N VAL A 212 12.65 -18.39 -10.17
CA VAL A 212 13.23 -19.74 -10.23
C VAL A 212 12.17 -20.79 -10.57
N LEU A 213 10.93 -20.61 -10.08
CA LEU A 213 9.80 -21.49 -10.38
C LEU A 213 9.14 -21.21 -11.74
N GLY A 214 9.70 -20.30 -12.55
CA GLY A 214 9.20 -19.97 -13.89
C GLY A 214 7.82 -19.32 -13.92
N LYS A 215 7.38 -18.71 -12.80
CA LYS A 215 6.07 -18.04 -12.69
C LYS A 215 6.10 -16.57 -13.12
N VAL A 216 7.29 -16.04 -13.41
CA VAL A 216 7.46 -14.66 -13.89
C VAL A 216 7.44 -14.67 -15.40
N ASP A 217 6.44 -14.03 -15.99
CA ASP A 217 6.35 -13.85 -17.43
C ASP A 217 7.29 -12.73 -17.86
N MET A 218 8.46 -13.11 -18.43
CA MET A 218 9.46 -12.17 -18.91
C MET A 218 9.04 -11.50 -20.23
N SER A 219 8.04 -12.02 -20.93
CA SER A 219 7.56 -11.42 -22.19
C SER A 219 6.91 -10.04 -21.94
N ALA A 220 6.37 -9.85 -20.75
CA ALA A 220 5.81 -8.56 -20.31
C ALA A 220 6.86 -7.44 -20.16
N LEU A 221 8.15 -7.77 -20.07
CA LEU A 221 9.24 -6.78 -20.05
C LEU A 221 9.60 -6.23 -21.43
N ASN A 222 9.19 -6.92 -22.51
CA ASN A 222 9.41 -6.49 -23.90
C ASN A 222 8.31 -5.53 -24.40
N VAL A 223 7.55 -4.91 -23.51
CA VAL A 223 6.67 -3.81 -23.90
C VAL A 223 7.58 -2.66 -24.33
N GLU A 224 7.73 -2.49 -25.65
CA GLU A 224 8.33 -1.30 -26.23
C GLU A 224 7.72 -0.08 -25.59
N MET A 225 8.57 0.76 -24.99
CA MET A 225 8.15 2.11 -24.61
C MET A 225 7.75 2.84 -25.90
N GLN A 226 6.51 2.74 -26.27
CA GLN A 226 5.94 3.65 -27.25
C GLN A 226 5.87 5.02 -26.56
N ILE A 227 6.95 5.77 -26.74
CA ILE A 227 6.95 7.21 -26.53
C ILE A 227 6.21 7.78 -27.73
N GLY A 228 4.91 8.00 -27.55
CA GLY A 228 4.07 8.76 -28.45
C GLY A 228 4.03 10.20 -28.01
#